data_acce6267d777b933b4f7f72f75712c40
#
_entry.id   acce6267d777b933b4f7f72f75712c40
#
_cell.length_a   1.000
_cell.length_b   1.000
_cell.length_c   1.000
_cell.angle_alpha   90.00
_cell.angle_beta   90.00
_cell.angle_gamma   90.00
#
_symmetry.space_group_name_H-M   'P 1'
#
loop_
_entity.id
_entity.type
_entity.pdbx_description
1 polymer ?
#
loop_
_entity_poly.entity_id
_entity_poly.type
_entity_poly.pdbx_seq_one_letter_code
_entity_poly.pdbx_strand_id
1 'polypeptide(L)' 'MLKAVTLKEIERIFAVIDPMGISREAVEIPLRTEHPGRISILKNGKLEIVVERDGDFEDWITRLEAQIRDLMKPEAD' A
#
# COMPACT_ATOMS: atom_id res chain seq x y z
N MET A 1 5.81 15.87 -15.74
CA MET A 1 4.42 15.97 -15.26
C MET A 1 4.19 14.92 -14.19
N LEU A 2 3.75 15.37 -13.03
CA LEU A 2 3.47 14.43 -11.94
C LEU A 2 2.13 13.74 -12.19
N LYS A 3 2.16 12.42 -12.19
CA LYS A 3 0.93 11.66 -12.32
C LYS A 3 0.34 11.43 -10.93
N ALA A 4 -0.86 11.89 -10.73
CA ALA A 4 -1.56 11.62 -9.47
C ALA A 4 -2.01 10.17 -9.44
N VAL A 5 -2.15 9.65 -8.24
CA VAL A 5 -2.73 8.33 -8.04
C VAL A 5 -4.18 8.36 -8.49
N THR A 6 -4.62 7.35 -9.26
CA THR A 6 -5.97 7.30 -9.75
C THR A 6 -6.88 6.56 -8.79
N LEU A 7 -8.18 6.84 -8.88
CA LEU A 7 -9.17 6.16 -8.06
C LEU A 7 -9.15 4.64 -8.31
N LYS A 8 -8.93 4.24 -9.56
CA LYS A 8 -8.87 2.82 -9.91
C LYS A 8 -7.73 2.12 -9.19
N GLU A 9 -6.58 2.79 -9.07
CA GLU A 9 -5.44 2.23 -8.32
C GLU A 9 -5.76 2.10 -6.84
N ILE A 10 -6.43 3.10 -6.29
CA ILE A 10 -6.84 3.07 -4.89
C ILE A 10 -7.82 1.91 -4.65
N GLU A 11 -8.77 1.71 -5.55
CA GLU A 11 -9.71 0.61 -5.45
C GLU A 11 -9.02 -0.76 -5.50
N ARG A 12 -7.98 -0.88 -6.34
CA ARG A 12 -7.21 -2.12 -6.40
C ARG A 12 -6.50 -2.40 -5.07
N ILE A 13 -5.97 -1.36 -4.44
CA ILE A 13 -5.34 -1.51 -3.13
C ILE A 13 -6.37 -1.93 -2.08
N PHE A 14 -7.53 -1.30 -2.08
CA PHE A 14 -8.60 -1.68 -1.14
C PHE A 14 -9.04 -3.13 -1.35
N ALA A 15 -9.05 -3.61 -2.60
CA ALA A 15 -9.39 -4.99 -2.88
C ALA A 15 -8.38 -5.98 -2.27
N VAL A 16 -7.15 -5.53 -2.04
CA VAL A 16 -6.15 -6.35 -1.36
C VAL A 16 -6.35 -6.31 0.15
N ILE A 17 -6.54 -5.12 0.72
CA ILE A 17 -6.57 -4.98 2.19
C ILE A 17 -7.90 -5.39 2.82
N ASP A 18 -9.01 -5.25 2.10
CA ASP A 18 -10.32 -5.61 2.65
C ASP A 18 -10.38 -7.07 3.10
N PRO A 19 -9.96 -8.06 2.26
CA PRO A 19 -9.96 -9.45 2.70
C PRO A 19 -9.00 -9.74 3.85
N MET A 20 -7.98 -8.89 4.03
CA MET A 20 -7.03 -9.04 5.13
C MET A 20 -7.57 -8.52 6.45
N GLY A 21 -8.76 -7.93 6.45
CA GLY A 21 -9.35 -7.38 7.65
C GLY A 21 -8.78 -6.03 8.06
N ILE A 22 -8.10 -5.36 7.15
CA ILE A 22 -7.52 -4.04 7.42
C ILE A 22 -8.55 -2.96 7.06
N SER A 23 -8.87 -2.11 8.03
CA SER A 23 -9.80 -1.01 7.80
C SER A 23 -9.19 0.00 6.83
N ARG A 24 -10.02 0.50 5.92
CA ARG A 24 -9.57 1.54 4.99
C ARG A 24 -9.14 2.81 5.73
N GLU A 25 -9.73 3.06 6.88
CA GLU A 25 -9.36 4.21 7.71
C GLU A 25 -7.98 4.07 8.33
N ALA A 26 -7.46 2.85 8.40
CA ALA A 26 -6.15 2.57 8.94
C ALA A 26 -5.05 2.65 7.87
N VAL A 27 -5.40 3.04 6.66
CA VAL A 27 -4.47 3.10 5.53
C VAL A 27 -4.42 4.50 4.97
N GLU A 28 -3.20 4.98 4.66
CA GLU A 28 -3.00 6.24 3.96
C GLU A 28 -2.34 5.95 2.63
N ILE A 29 -2.93 6.48 1.57
CA ILE A 29 -2.40 6.34 0.22
C ILE A 29 -2.09 7.73 -0.29
N PRO A 30 -0.80 8.15 -0.24
CA PRO A 30 -0.43 9.48 -0.72
C PRO A 30 -0.77 9.62 -2.20
N LEU A 31 -1.27 10.77 -2.58
CA LEU A 31 -1.58 11.05 -3.97
C LEU A 31 -0.32 11.34 -4.79
N ARG A 32 0.79 11.63 -4.11
CA ARG A 32 2.08 11.82 -4.75
C ARG A 32 2.93 10.59 -4.51
N THR A 33 3.62 10.15 -5.55
CA THR A 33 4.43 8.95 -5.47
C THR A 33 5.89 9.28 -5.27
N GLU A 34 6.23 9.80 -4.10
CA GLU A 34 7.61 9.91 -3.66
C GLU A 34 8.01 8.53 -3.16
N HIS A 35 8.93 7.88 -3.56
CA HIS A 35 9.30 6.50 -3.17
C HIS A 35 8.23 5.48 -3.62
N PRO A 36 8.01 5.37 -4.95
CA PRO A 36 6.97 4.47 -5.46
C PRO A 36 7.13 3.03 -4.96
N GLY A 37 6.01 2.42 -4.61
CA GLY A 37 5.98 1.04 -4.16
C GLY A 37 6.33 0.85 -2.68
N ARG A 38 6.62 1.92 -1.96
CA ARG A 38 7.01 1.81 -0.56
C ARG A 38 5.81 1.54 0.34
N ILE A 39 6.01 0.68 1.32
CA ILE A 39 5.01 0.38 2.34
C ILE A 39 5.67 0.57 3.70
N SER A 40 5.01 1.31 4.59
CA SER A 40 5.57 1.56 5.91
C SER A 40 4.46 1.81 6.92
N ILE A 41 4.79 1.72 8.20
CA ILE A 41 3.86 2.06 9.27
C ILE A 41 4.23 3.44 9.79
N LEU A 42 3.26 4.34 9.77
CA LEU A 42 3.47 5.72 10.17
C LEU A 42 3.45 5.86 11.69
N LYS A 43 3.92 7.00 12.18
CA LYS A 43 3.96 7.28 13.61
C LYS A 43 2.59 7.19 14.28
N ASN A 44 1.54 7.51 13.52
CA ASN A 44 0.17 7.44 14.05
C ASN A 44 -0.41 6.02 14.01
N GLY A 45 0.39 5.03 13.62
CA GLY A 45 -0.03 3.64 13.54
C GLY A 45 -0.71 3.24 12.25
N LYS A 46 -0.92 4.18 11.35
CA LYS A 46 -1.55 3.85 10.07
C LYS A 46 -0.55 3.25 9.09
N LEU A 47 -1.06 2.45 8.19
CA LEU A 47 -0.26 1.83 7.13
C LEU A 47 -0.20 2.78 5.94
N GLU A 48 1.00 3.18 5.55
CA GLU A 48 1.18 3.99 4.35
C GLU A 48 1.51 3.08 3.18
N ILE A 49 0.76 3.23 2.10
CA ILE A 49 1.00 2.47 0.86
C ILE A 49 1.19 3.45 -0.27
N VAL A 50 2.41 3.51 -0.81
CA VAL A 50 2.73 4.38 -1.93
C VAL A 50 2.61 3.58 -3.21
N VAL A 51 1.79 4.05 -4.14
CA VAL A 51 1.52 3.32 -5.38
C VAL A 51 2.81 3.19 -6.22
N GLU A 52 3.03 2.00 -6.77
CA GLU A 52 4.18 1.77 -7.66
C GLU A 52 3.93 2.45 -9.00
N ARG A 53 4.86 3.31 -9.39
CA ARG A 53 4.76 4.08 -10.65
C ARG A 53 5.91 3.80 -11.62
N ASP A 54 7.04 3.38 -11.07
CA ASP A 54 8.23 3.20 -11.90
C ASP A 54 8.35 1.79 -12.44
N GLY A 55 7.69 0.84 -11.81
CA GLY A 55 7.68 -0.55 -12.24
C GLY A 55 6.31 -0.99 -12.71
N ASP A 56 6.11 -2.30 -12.73
CA ASP A 56 4.86 -2.89 -13.17
C ASP A 56 3.85 -2.87 -12.02
N PHE A 57 2.82 -2.06 -12.16
CA PHE A 57 1.78 -1.94 -11.13
C PHE A 57 1.10 -3.29 -10.85
N GLU A 58 0.78 -4.06 -11.89
CA GLU A 58 0.08 -5.34 -11.71
C GLU A 58 0.94 -6.34 -10.93
N ASP A 59 2.23 -6.38 -11.22
CA ASP A 59 3.14 -7.23 -10.49
C ASP A 59 3.25 -6.78 -9.02
N TRP A 60 3.34 -5.48 -8.81
CA TRP A 60 3.42 -4.92 -7.47
C TRP A 60 2.17 -5.22 -6.65
N ILE A 61 0.98 -5.01 -7.24
CA ILE A 61 -0.27 -5.24 -6.51
C ILE A 61 -0.46 -6.71 -6.17
N THR A 62 0.04 -7.59 -7.03
CA THR A 62 -0.02 -9.03 -6.78
C THR A 62 0.79 -9.42 -5.54
N ARG A 63 1.89 -8.71 -5.29
CA ARG A 63 2.76 -8.99 -4.15
C ARG A 63 2.43 -8.15 -2.91
N LEU A 64 1.48 -7.23 -3.05
CA LEU A 64 1.18 -6.27 -1.98
C LEU A 64 0.73 -6.95 -0.69
N GLU A 65 -0.10 -7.97 -0.80
CA GLU A 65 -0.59 -8.68 0.38
C GLU A 65 0.57 -9.28 1.18
N ALA A 66 1.49 -9.95 0.50
CA ALA A 66 2.63 -10.57 1.16
C ALA A 66 3.53 -9.52 1.82
N GLN A 67 3.73 -8.39 1.15
CA GLN A 67 4.55 -7.31 1.69
C GLN A 67 3.91 -6.70 2.95
N ILE A 68 2.60 -6.53 2.94
CA ILE A 68 1.89 -6.01 4.10
C ILE A 68 1.98 -7.01 5.26
N ARG A 69 1.80 -8.29 4.98
CA ARG A 69 1.90 -9.32 6.02
C ARG A 69 3.28 -9.35 6.66
N ASP A 70 4.32 -9.21 5.84
CA ASP A 70 5.69 -9.17 6.34
C ASP A 70 5.91 -7.97 7.25
N LEU A 71 5.38 -6.81 6.84
CA LEU A 71 5.55 -5.58 7.60
C LEU A 71 4.83 -5.63 8.94
N MET A 72 3.65 -6.25 8.97
CA MET A 72 2.81 -6.33 10.16
C MET A 72 3.08 -7.58 10.99
N LYS A 73 3.99 -8.43 10.54
CA LYS A 73 4.32 -9.65 11.23
C LYS A 73 4.95 -9.31 12.58
N PRO A 74 4.48 -9.92 13.69
CA PRO A 74 5.11 -9.67 14.97
C PRO A 74 6.55 -10.19 14.94
N GLU A 75 7.44 -9.47 15.61
CA GLU A 75 8.82 -9.89 15.66
C GLU A 75 8.90 -11.26 16.31
N ALA A 76 9.62 -12.15 15.67
CA ALA A 76 9.85 -13.47 16.24
C ALA A 76 10.80 -13.33 17.42
N ASP A 77 10.46 -13.97 18.50
CA ASP A 77 11.32 -14.01 19.67
C ASP A 77 12.51 -14.93 19.43
#